data_a3af503cabb07f8ee82eb8f470238c11
#
_entry.id   a3af503cabb07f8ee82eb8f470238c11
#
_cell.length_a   1.000
_cell.length_b   1.000
_cell.length_c   1.000
_cell.angle_alpha   90.00
_cell.angle_beta   90.00
_cell.angle_gamma   90.00
#
_symmetry.space_group_name_H-M   'P 1'
#
loop_
_entity.id
_entity.type
_entity.pdbx_description
1 polymer ?
#
loop_
_entity_poly.entity_id
_entity_poly.type
_entity_poly.pdbx_seq_one_letter_code
_entity_poly.pdbx_strand_id
1 'polypeptide(L)'
;MRLGIFLKFVLYFVLLAVGLGAGGLLMYKNYRADHYEGVASAQLATAVVGSATILDQAISRGEREAREALSLFSMFPFVLCVEIESSEEADLRWPPLPCEIIKEEKYPLHYGDILSDGSGLLFHISSEWVQEQVDRELYIGFIALAVFLLLFVVGSGLLFQRVVGYPVGYLIRSLRSISQDLTKQELIRKLTRDEIGELTDALNGLLQRIRTYQAELVRLANTDGLTGIFNRRTFFANGEELINSHPQDVYFLLIDLDHFKAVNDTYGHAVGDVVLEKVGGLLQGSMRTSGTRLPDIVGRLGGEEFGILMSADNIDDAVSVAERLRQTIESTQIEIGDVSVSTTGSVGVARTLAGEGLDDLYQRADKACYLAKDNGRNRVEAAA
;
A
#
# COMPACT_ATOMS: atom_id res chain seq x y z
N MET A 1 17.48 10.30 10.76
CA MET A 1 16.61 9.15 10.40
C MET A 1 15.25 9.34 11.08
N ARG A 2 14.18 9.60 10.34
CA ARG A 2 12.84 9.75 10.97
C ARG A 2 12.41 8.38 11.46
N LEU A 3 12.27 8.24 12.79
CA LEU A 3 11.68 7.03 13.37
C LEU A 3 10.32 6.81 12.71
N GLY A 4 10.11 5.64 12.11
CA GLY A 4 8.84 5.32 11.48
C GLY A 4 7.68 5.44 12.49
N ILE A 5 6.47 5.74 12.00
CA ILE A 5 5.26 5.92 12.85
C ILE A 5 5.06 4.74 13.79
N PHE A 6 5.30 3.51 13.31
CA PHE A 6 5.22 2.29 14.11
C PHE A 6 6.19 2.31 15.31
N LEU A 7 7.47 2.67 15.10
CA LEU A 7 8.46 2.69 16.17
C LEU A 7 8.12 3.74 17.25
N LYS A 8 7.56 4.89 16.87
CA LYS A 8 7.06 5.90 17.82
C LYS A 8 5.89 5.37 18.64
N PHE A 9 4.94 4.67 18.02
CA PHE A 9 3.79 4.07 18.68
C PHE A 9 4.23 3.00 19.69
N VAL A 10 5.13 2.09 19.28
CA VAL A 10 5.68 1.05 20.17
C VAL A 10 6.44 1.66 21.33
N LEU A 11 7.27 2.67 21.08
CA LEU A 11 8.03 3.36 22.12
C LEU A 11 7.11 4.02 23.14
N TYR A 12 6.06 4.73 22.69
CA TYR A 12 5.07 5.34 23.57
C TYR A 12 4.35 4.30 24.44
N PHE A 13 3.95 3.18 23.84
CA PHE A 13 3.24 2.12 24.55
C PHE A 13 4.13 1.42 25.59
N VAL A 14 5.39 1.18 25.24
CA VAL A 14 6.38 0.60 26.17
C VAL A 14 6.64 1.55 27.34
N LEU A 15 6.83 2.84 27.09
CA LEU A 15 7.02 3.84 28.16
C LEU A 15 5.81 3.92 29.09
N LEU A 16 4.60 3.89 28.55
CA LEU A 16 3.37 3.87 29.33
C LEU A 16 3.26 2.60 30.18
N ALA A 17 3.53 1.43 29.60
CA ALA A 17 3.47 0.13 30.30
C ALA A 17 4.52 0.03 31.41
N VAL A 18 5.74 0.53 31.16
CA VAL A 18 6.80 0.59 32.19
C VAL A 18 6.40 1.52 33.33
N GLY A 19 5.86 2.71 33.03
CA GLY A 19 5.41 3.66 34.03
C GLY A 19 4.29 3.13 34.92
N LEU A 20 3.25 2.53 34.30
CA LEU A 20 2.14 1.90 35.02
C LEU A 20 2.60 0.66 35.82
N GLY A 21 3.49 -0.16 35.22
CA GLY A 21 4.04 -1.34 35.87
C GLY A 21 4.88 -1.00 37.08
N ALA A 22 5.75 0.00 36.98
CA ALA A 22 6.58 0.45 38.14
C ALA A 22 5.73 1.01 39.30
N GLY A 23 4.71 1.83 39.00
CA GLY A 23 3.77 2.31 39.97
C GLY A 23 2.97 1.20 40.65
N GLY A 24 2.47 0.25 39.88
CA GLY A 24 1.76 -0.93 40.38
C GLY A 24 2.61 -1.83 41.28
N LEU A 25 3.88 -2.03 40.94
CA LEU A 25 4.82 -2.84 41.74
C LEU A 25 5.16 -2.19 43.09
N LEU A 26 5.29 -0.85 43.14
CA LEU A 26 5.48 -0.14 44.40
C LEU A 26 4.27 -0.27 45.35
N MET A 27 3.03 -0.14 44.80
CA MET A 27 1.82 -0.38 45.58
C MET A 27 1.70 -1.84 46.02
N TYR A 28 2.07 -2.77 45.17
CA TYR A 28 2.06 -4.19 45.47
C TYR A 28 3.06 -4.55 46.57
N LYS A 29 4.25 -3.93 46.59
CA LYS A 29 5.26 -4.16 47.60
C LYS A 29 4.70 -3.89 49.01
N ASN A 30 4.08 -2.73 49.23
CA ASN A 30 3.51 -2.38 50.53
C ASN A 30 2.36 -3.31 50.93
N TYR A 31 1.44 -3.57 50.01
CA TYR A 31 0.31 -4.48 50.26
C TYR A 31 0.77 -5.89 50.66
N ARG A 32 1.81 -6.43 50.02
CA ARG A 32 2.31 -7.79 50.28
C ARG A 32 3.11 -7.85 51.57
N ALA A 33 3.80 -6.79 51.98
CA ALA A 33 4.46 -6.72 53.29
C ALA A 33 3.42 -6.91 54.41
N ASP A 34 2.35 -6.12 54.41
CA ASP A 34 1.25 -6.23 55.39
C ASP A 34 0.61 -7.64 55.37
N HIS A 35 0.46 -8.24 54.15
CA HIS A 35 -0.08 -9.57 54.02
C HIS A 35 0.83 -10.64 54.69
N TYR A 36 2.14 -10.61 54.44
CA TYR A 36 3.06 -11.58 55.04
C TYR A 36 3.17 -11.42 56.57
N GLU A 37 3.09 -10.20 57.09
CA GLU A 37 2.97 -9.94 58.52
C GLU A 37 1.68 -10.59 59.08
N GLY A 38 0.56 -10.42 58.41
CA GLY A 38 -0.71 -11.06 58.79
C GLY A 38 -0.64 -12.58 58.76
N VAL A 39 0.03 -13.17 57.76
CA VAL A 39 0.21 -14.63 57.64
C VAL A 39 1.11 -15.13 58.80
N ALA A 40 2.20 -14.47 59.10
CA ALA A 40 3.09 -14.83 60.20
C ALA A 40 2.34 -14.79 61.53
N SER A 41 1.61 -13.73 61.79
CA SER A 41 0.79 -13.58 63.03
C SER A 41 -0.31 -14.66 63.13
N ALA A 42 -0.99 -15.02 62.06
CA ALA A 42 -2.00 -16.07 62.05
C ALA A 42 -1.39 -17.46 62.31
N GLN A 43 -0.22 -17.74 61.77
CA GLN A 43 0.50 -19.00 62.02
C GLN A 43 0.94 -19.09 63.48
N LEU A 44 1.46 -17.99 64.06
CA LEU A 44 1.81 -17.95 65.47
C LEU A 44 0.59 -18.12 66.40
N ALA A 45 -0.51 -17.44 66.13
CA ALA A 45 -1.75 -17.61 66.86
C ALA A 45 -2.20 -19.08 66.88
N THR A 46 -2.17 -19.74 65.70
CA THR A 46 -2.53 -21.17 65.61
C THR A 46 -1.55 -22.06 66.44
N ALA A 47 -0.24 -21.74 66.34
CA ALA A 47 0.79 -22.48 67.09
C ALA A 47 0.66 -22.31 68.62
N VAL A 48 0.39 -21.08 69.09
CA VAL A 48 0.18 -20.79 70.49
C VAL A 48 -1.05 -21.54 71.05
N VAL A 49 -2.16 -21.48 70.36
CA VAL A 49 -3.38 -22.25 70.76
C VAL A 49 -3.09 -23.74 70.79
N GLY A 50 -2.34 -24.28 69.81
CA GLY A 50 -1.99 -25.72 69.79
C GLY A 50 -1.01 -26.15 70.88
N SER A 51 -0.18 -25.23 71.37
CA SER A 51 0.85 -25.53 72.37
C SER A 51 0.55 -24.96 73.76
N ALA A 52 -0.55 -24.27 73.97
CA ALA A 52 -0.89 -23.58 75.22
C ALA A 52 -0.80 -24.50 76.45
N THR A 53 -1.35 -25.72 76.40
CA THR A 53 -1.30 -26.67 77.52
C THR A 53 0.13 -27.15 77.82
N ILE A 54 0.94 -27.28 76.77
CA ILE A 54 2.37 -27.67 76.94
C ILE A 54 3.16 -26.55 77.57
N LEU A 55 2.92 -25.30 77.13
CA LEU A 55 3.53 -24.12 77.69
C LEU A 55 3.15 -23.89 79.18
N ASP A 56 1.87 -23.97 79.51
CA ASP A 56 1.38 -23.83 80.91
C ASP A 56 2.02 -24.89 81.83
N GLN A 57 2.06 -26.14 81.38
CA GLN A 57 2.74 -27.19 82.14
C GLN A 57 4.25 -27.01 82.27
N ALA A 58 4.87 -26.52 81.23
CA ALA A 58 6.32 -26.30 81.23
C ALA A 58 6.69 -25.13 82.19
N ILE A 59 5.92 -24.00 82.19
CA ILE A 59 6.07 -22.86 83.03
C ILE A 59 5.92 -23.27 84.54
N SER A 60 4.90 -24.09 84.85
CA SER A 60 4.68 -24.59 86.21
C SER A 60 5.76 -25.54 86.75
N ARG A 61 6.60 -26.14 85.85
CA ARG A 61 7.71 -27.04 86.22
C ARG A 61 9.03 -26.34 86.42
N GLY A 62 9.15 -25.10 85.99
CA GLY A 62 10.32 -24.28 86.18
C GLY A 62 10.94 -23.74 84.90
N GLU A 63 11.94 -22.88 85.06
CA GLU A 63 12.56 -22.06 84.02
C GLU A 63 13.17 -22.89 82.85
N ARG A 64 13.74 -24.07 83.14
CA ARG A 64 14.41 -24.90 82.16
C ARG A 64 13.39 -25.51 81.16
N GLU A 65 12.31 -26.05 81.73
CA GLU A 65 11.22 -26.67 80.96
C GLU A 65 10.47 -25.62 80.15
N ALA A 66 10.28 -24.42 80.71
CA ALA A 66 9.66 -23.30 80.05
C ALA A 66 10.51 -22.85 78.81
N ARG A 67 11.82 -22.72 78.96
CA ARG A 67 12.74 -22.40 77.81
C ARG A 67 12.70 -23.49 76.72
N GLU A 68 12.65 -24.74 77.15
CA GLU A 68 12.57 -25.86 76.17
C GLU A 68 11.25 -25.83 75.38
N ALA A 69 10.14 -25.52 76.03
CA ALA A 69 8.86 -25.30 75.33
C ALA A 69 8.86 -24.08 74.43
N LEU A 70 9.46 -22.96 74.83
CA LEU A 70 9.59 -21.79 73.94
C LEU A 70 10.47 -22.08 72.70
N SER A 71 11.44 -23.00 72.81
CA SER A 71 12.29 -23.41 71.65
C SER A 71 11.49 -24.05 70.53
N LEU A 72 10.27 -24.55 70.78
CA LEU A 72 9.43 -25.14 69.73
C LEU A 72 9.05 -24.11 68.68
N PHE A 73 8.98 -22.82 69.04
CA PHE A 73 8.67 -21.78 68.08
C PHE A 73 9.83 -21.45 67.11
N SER A 74 11.04 -21.98 67.42
CA SER A 74 12.17 -21.87 66.44
C SER A 74 11.94 -22.62 65.13
N MET A 75 10.93 -23.47 65.08
CA MET A 75 10.51 -24.09 63.81
C MET A 75 9.98 -23.08 62.78
N PHE A 76 9.54 -21.93 63.20
CA PHE A 76 9.10 -20.87 62.33
C PHE A 76 10.29 -20.00 61.90
N PRO A 77 10.65 -19.96 60.65
CA PRO A 77 11.88 -19.27 60.19
C PRO A 77 11.83 -17.75 60.36
N PHE A 78 10.66 -17.20 60.61
CA PHE A 78 10.46 -15.78 60.81
C PHE A 78 10.50 -15.36 62.30
N VAL A 79 10.56 -16.30 63.27
CA VAL A 79 10.62 -16.02 64.69
C VAL A 79 12.08 -15.80 65.11
N LEU A 80 12.41 -14.62 65.56
CA LEU A 80 13.75 -14.27 66.09
C LEU A 80 13.89 -14.55 67.57
N CYS A 81 12.87 -14.20 68.31
CA CYS A 81 12.88 -14.29 69.81
C CYS A 81 11.43 -14.44 70.30
N VAL A 82 11.25 -15.21 71.32
CA VAL A 82 9.98 -15.33 72.07
C VAL A 82 10.27 -15.00 73.56
N GLU A 83 9.45 -14.15 74.16
CA GLU A 83 9.57 -13.82 75.59
C GLU A 83 8.18 -13.88 76.28
N ILE A 84 8.19 -14.25 77.52
CA ILE A 84 7.02 -14.24 78.40
C ILE A 84 7.09 -13.01 79.29
N GLU A 85 6.14 -12.11 79.15
CA GLU A 85 5.97 -10.95 80.06
C GLU A 85 5.12 -11.43 81.24
N SER A 86 5.78 -11.66 82.39
CA SER A 86 5.11 -11.98 83.66
C SER A 86 5.32 -10.84 84.69
N SER A 87 4.30 -10.62 85.52
CA SER A 87 4.34 -9.56 86.49
C SER A 87 5.19 -9.87 87.75
N GLU A 88 5.69 -11.08 87.93
CA GLU A 88 6.30 -11.53 89.17
C GLU A 88 7.69 -12.19 89.10
N GLU A 89 8.20 -12.66 87.97
CA GLU A 89 9.52 -13.30 87.91
C GLU A 89 10.20 -13.11 86.54
N ALA A 90 11.57 -13.27 86.56
CA ALA A 90 12.51 -13.04 85.46
C ALA A 90 12.02 -13.39 84.07
N ASP A 91 12.24 -12.46 83.17
CA ASP A 91 12.06 -12.56 81.73
C ASP A 91 12.40 -13.97 81.13
N LEU A 92 11.44 -14.86 81.05
CA LEU A 92 11.59 -16.13 80.39
C LEU A 92 11.60 -15.90 78.92
N ARG A 93 12.72 -16.25 78.25
CA ARG A 93 12.89 -16.01 76.80
C ARG A 93 13.67 -17.10 76.10
N TRP A 94 13.41 -17.23 74.84
CA TRP A 94 14.19 -18.07 73.90
C TRP A 94 14.55 -17.27 72.68
N PRO A 95 15.81 -17.25 72.18
CA PRO A 95 16.99 -17.82 72.82
C PRO A 95 17.32 -17.09 74.18
N PRO A 96 18.20 -17.69 74.99
CA PRO A 96 18.49 -17.17 76.30
C PRO A 96 19.37 -15.89 76.34
N LEU A 97 19.26 -15.08 75.30
CA LEU A 97 19.87 -13.78 75.11
C LEU A 97 18.76 -12.72 75.09
N PRO A 98 19.01 -11.51 75.59
CA PRO A 98 18.02 -10.45 75.54
C PRO A 98 17.57 -10.19 74.13
N CYS A 99 16.25 -10.22 73.88
CA CYS A 99 15.67 -9.97 72.56
C CYS A 99 16.12 -8.61 71.98
N GLU A 100 16.50 -7.69 72.84
CA GLU A 100 17.10 -6.40 72.47
C GLU A 100 18.48 -6.48 71.83
N ILE A 101 19.28 -7.53 72.16
CA ILE A 101 20.60 -7.75 71.52
C ILE A 101 20.46 -8.30 70.04
N ILE A 102 19.33 -8.91 69.76
CA ILE A 102 19.01 -9.38 68.44
C ILE A 102 18.53 -8.22 67.54
N LYS A 103 18.39 -7.03 68.07
CA LYS A 103 17.99 -5.77 67.43
C LYS A 103 19.03 -5.17 66.46
N GLU A 104 19.69 -5.97 65.65
CA GLU A 104 20.32 -5.41 64.43
C GLU A 104 19.28 -5.05 63.33
N GLU A 105 18.06 -5.51 63.44
CA GLU A 105 16.97 -5.14 62.57
C GLU A 105 16.28 -3.84 62.99
N LYS A 106 16.15 -2.93 62.06
CA LYS A 106 15.70 -1.54 62.28
C LYS A 106 14.27 -1.42 62.80
N TYR A 107 13.43 -2.46 62.67
CA TYR A 107 12.04 -2.52 63.16
C TYR A 107 11.58 -3.96 63.28
N PRO A 108 11.79 -4.65 64.41
CA PRO A 108 11.20 -5.98 64.62
C PRO A 108 9.69 -5.86 64.73
N LEU A 109 8.98 -6.73 64.05
CA LEU A 109 7.53 -6.85 64.16
C LEU A 109 7.20 -7.63 65.41
N HIS A 110 6.19 -7.19 66.14
CA HIS A 110 5.78 -7.85 67.37
C HIS A 110 4.40 -8.46 67.20
N TYR A 111 4.26 -9.70 67.63
CA TYR A 111 2.97 -10.35 67.83
C TYR A 111 2.83 -10.76 69.29
N GLY A 112 1.76 -10.33 69.92
CA GLY A 112 1.45 -10.68 71.34
C GLY A 112 0.27 -11.57 71.45
N ASP A 113 0.30 -12.55 72.37
CA ASP A 113 -0.83 -13.38 72.77
C ASP A 113 -0.82 -13.54 74.27
N ILE A 114 -1.93 -14.00 74.86
CA ILE A 114 -2.12 -14.11 76.26
C ILE A 114 -2.23 -15.58 76.68
N LEU A 115 -1.41 -16.02 77.62
CA LEU A 115 -1.49 -17.38 78.22
C LEU A 115 -2.63 -17.51 79.22
N SER A 116 -2.96 -18.76 79.58
CA SER A 116 -4.08 -19.07 80.41
C SER A 116 -3.95 -18.48 81.88
N ASP A 117 -2.74 -18.19 82.34
CA ASP A 117 -2.44 -17.55 83.60
C ASP A 117 -2.45 -16.00 83.57
N GLY A 118 -2.72 -15.43 82.39
CA GLY A 118 -2.74 -14.00 82.13
C GLY A 118 -1.38 -13.37 81.79
N SER A 119 -0.31 -14.15 81.72
CA SER A 119 1.01 -13.67 81.24
C SER A 119 0.97 -13.43 79.70
N GLY A 120 1.70 -12.41 79.25
CA GLY A 120 1.86 -12.05 77.82
C GLY A 120 2.92 -12.92 77.17
N LEU A 121 2.65 -13.44 76.00
CA LEU A 121 3.61 -14.11 75.15
C LEU A 121 3.92 -13.21 73.96
N LEU A 122 5.17 -12.68 73.90
CA LEU A 122 5.58 -11.73 72.87
C LEU A 122 6.57 -12.39 71.87
N PHE A 123 6.20 -12.35 70.61
CA PHE A 123 7.03 -12.85 69.50
C PHE A 123 7.68 -11.66 68.77
N HIS A 124 8.98 -11.75 68.58
CA HIS A 124 9.71 -10.85 67.68
C HIS A 124 9.92 -11.51 66.33
N ILE A 125 9.29 -10.94 65.31
CA ILE A 125 9.27 -11.48 63.93
C ILE A 125 10.32 -10.73 63.09
N SER A 126 11.06 -11.47 62.26
CA SER A 126 12.06 -10.89 61.35
C SER A 126 11.40 -10.10 60.23
N SER A 127 11.69 -8.80 60.18
CA SER A 127 11.31 -7.95 59.07
C SER A 127 12.07 -8.29 57.76
N GLU A 128 13.31 -8.79 57.92
CA GLU A 128 14.14 -9.23 56.80
C GLU A 128 13.48 -10.43 56.08
N TRP A 129 12.94 -11.39 56.84
CA TRP A 129 12.20 -12.52 56.26
C TRP A 129 10.99 -12.03 55.45
N VAL A 130 10.22 -11.10 55.96
CA VAL A 130 9.07 -10.51 55.27
C VAL A 130 9.53 -9.84 53.95
N GLN A 131 10.58 -9.03 54.04
CA GLN A 131 11.13 -8.34 52.87
C GLN A 131 11.68 -9.34 51.82
N GLU A 132 12.39 -10.39 52.26
CA GLU A 132 12.89 -11.43 51.34
C GLU A 132 11.77 -12.13 50.57
N GLN A 133 10.64 -12.45 51.25
CA GLN A 133 9.46 -13.02 50.55
C GLN A 133 8.88 -12.07 49.52
N VAL A 134 8.71 -10.79 49.91
CA VAL A 134 8.20 -9.74 49.01
C VAL A 134 9.14 -9.51 47.83
N ASP A 135 10.43 -9.41 48.05
CA ASP A 135 11.41 -9.18 46.99
C ASP A 135 11.50 -10.35 46.04
N ARG A 136 11.33 -11.59 46.48
CA ARG A 136 11.24 -12.79 45.64
C ARG A 136 10.03 -12.72 44.69
N GLU A 137 8.87 -12.39 45.23
CA GLU A 137 7.65 -12.24 44.40
C GLU A 137 7.77 -11.08 43.41
N LEU A 138 8.33 -9.94 43.83
CA LEU A 138 8.60 -8.80 42.98
C LEU A 138 9.54 -9.17 41.82
N TYR A 139 10.61 -9.94 42.09
CA TYR A 139 11.55 -10.40 41.07
C TYR A 139 10.85 -11.25 40.00
N ILE A 140 9.99 -12.18 40.44
CA ILE A 140 9.17 -13.01 39.51
C ILE A 140 8.22 -12.11 38.70
N GLY A 141 7.59 -11.13 39.34
CA GLY A 141 6.71 -10.15 38.69
C GLY A 141 7.44 -9.32 37.65
N PHE A 142 8.66 -8.86 37.93
CA PHE A 142 9.49 -8.12 36.98
C PHE A 142 9.87 -8.97 35.78
N ILE A 143 10.27 -10.25 35.98
CA ILE A 143 10.57 -11.16 34.88
C ILE A 143 9.32 -11.38 34.01
N ALA A 144 8.17 -11.64 34.64
CA ALA A 144 6.93 -11.86 33.91
C ALA A 144 6.53 -10.62 33.07
N LEU A 145 6.67 -9.41 33.65
CA LEU A 145 6.42 -8.15 32.94
C LEU A 145 7.39 -7.96 31.77
N ALA A 146 8.68 -8.23 31.98
CA ALA A 146 9.68 -8.10 30.93
C ALA A 146 9.41 -9.05 29.75
N VAL A 147 9.06 -10.31 30.04
CA VAL A 147 8.68 -11.31 29.02
C VAL A 147 7.42 -10.87 28.29
N PHE A 148 6.40 -10.40 29.01
CA PHE A 148 5.17 -9.89 28.40
C PHE A 148 5.45 -8.72 27.45
N LEU A 149 6.25 -7.73 27.88
CA LEU A 149 6.61 -6.59 27.04
C LEU A 149 7.40 -7.01 25.79
N LEU A 150 8.31 -7.96 25.93
CA LEU A 150 9.05 -8.50 24.79
C LEU A 150 8.10 -9.17 23.77
N LEU A 151 7.22 -10.04 24.25
CA LEU A 151 6.23 -10.71 23.40
C LEU A 151 5.27 -9.72 22.75
N PHE A 152 4.86 -8.69 23.48
CA PHE A 152 4.00 -7.62 22.95
C PHE A 152 4.70 -6.83 21.84
N VAL A 153 5.96 -6.42 22.02
CA VAL A 153 6.73 -5.70 21.01
C VAL A 153 6.93 -6.53 19.75
N VAL A 154 7.34 -7.79 19.93
CA VAL A 154 7.55 -8.70 18.78
C VAL A 154 6.22 -9.00 18.07
N GLY A 155 5.18 -9.36 18.82
CA GLY A 155 3.86 -9.68 18.26
C GLY A 155 3.22 -8.50 17.53
N SER A 156 3.26 -7.30 18.15
CA SER A 156 2.73 -6.08 17.52
C SER A 156 3.53 -5.69 16.27
N GLY A 157 4.85 -5.89 16.28
CA GLY A 157 5.71 -5.66 15.12
C GLY A 157 5.38 -6.57 13.95
N LEU A 158 5.22 -7.86 14.20
CA LEU A 158 4.83 -8.84 13.18
C LEU A 158 3.43 -8.55 12.62
N LEU A 159 2.48 -8.23 13.49
CA LEU A 159 1.11 -7.86 13.09
C LEU A 159 1.11 -6.61 12.22
N PHE A 160 1.80 -5.55 12.65
CA PHE A 160 1.91 -4.31 11.88
C PHE A 160 2.55 -4.55 10.50
N GLN A 161 3.62 -5.35 10.45
CA GLN A 161 4.27 -5.66 9.18
C GLN A 161 3.33 -6.41 8.22
N ARG A 162 2.49 -7.30 8.75
CA ARG A 162 1.52 -8.07 7.95
C ARG A 162 0.34 -7.22 7.50
N VAL A 163 -0.22 -6.37 8.37
CA VAL A 163 -1.45 -5.62 8.12
C VAL A 163 -1.17 -4.33 7.34
N VAL A 164 -0.07 -3.64 7.61
CA VAL A 164 0.25 -2.33 7.02
C VAL A 164 1.50 -2.39 6.15
N GLY A 165 2.58 -2.93 6.67
CA GLY A 165 3.90 -2.89 6.01
C GLY A 165 3.91 -3.60 4.66
N TYR A 166 3.37 -4.81 4.59
CA TYR A 166 3.32 -5.59 3.35
C TYR A 166 2.41 -4.97 2.29
N PRO A 167 1.12 -4.60 2.57
CA PRO A 167 0.25 -3.98 1.57
C PRO A 167 0.78 -2.63 1.06
N VAL A 168 1.26 -1.76 1.95
CA VAL A 168 1.84 -0.47 1.57
C VAL A 168 3.13 -0.65 0.76
N GLY A 169 4.00 -1.57 1.17
CA GLY A 169 5.22 -1.89 0.42
C GLY A 169 4.94 -2.46 -0.96
N TYR A 170 3.89 -3.28 -1.10
CA TYR A 170 3.42 -3.77 -2.40
C TYR A 170 2.91 -2.62 -3.28
N LEU A 171 2.06 -1.74 -2.73
CA LEU A 171 1.52 -0.57 -3.43
C LEU A 171 2.64 0.34 -3.98
N ILE A 172 3.63 0.65 -3.15
CA ILE A 172 4.78 1.49 -3.54
C ILE A 172 5.58 0.83 -4.68
N ARG A 173 5.85 -0.48 -4.60
CA ARG A 173 6.58 -1.20 -5.66
C ARG A 173 5.79 -1.22 -6.96
N SER A 174 4.49 -1.49 -6.91
CA SER A 174 3.62 -1.49 -8.08
C SER A 174 3.55 -0.12 -8.74
N LEU A 175 3.40 0.96 -7.98
CA LEU A 175 3.43 2.33 -8.49
C LEU A 175 4.77 2.67 -9.15
N ARG A 176 5.88 2.27 -8.53
CA ARG A 176 7.21 2.50 -9.10
C ARG A 176 7.41 1.75 -10.42
N SER A 177 6.94 0.50 -10.50
CA SER A 177 6.98 -0.27 -11.75
C SER A 177 6.15 0.37 -12.86
N ILE A 178 4.93 0.86 -12.55
CA ILE A 178 4.06 1.54 -13.51
C ILE A 178 4.67 2.88 -13.94
N SER A 179 5.31 3.64 -13.02
CA SER A 179 5.94 4.92 -13.37
C SER A 179 7.15 4.77 -14.29
N GLN A 180 7.82 3.63 -14.30
CA GLN A 180 8.94 3.35 -15.21
C GLN A 180 8.47 2.92 -16.61
N ASP A 181 7.27 2.35 -16.69
CA ASP A 181 6.69 1.88 -17.93
C ASP A 181 5.16 2.05 -17.90
N LEU A 182 4.70 3.20 -18.39
CA LEU A 182 3.28 3.54 -18.45
C LEU A 182 2.49 2.70 -19.48
N THR A 183 3.19 1.97 -20.34
CA THR A 183 2.53 1.08 -21.33
C THR A 183 1.96 -0.18 -20.69
N LYS A 184 2.42 -0.55 -19.49
CA LYS A 184 1.86 -1.68 -18.74
C LYS A 184 0.43 -1.40 -18.32
N GLN A 185 -0.50 -2.15 -18.88
CA GLN A 185 -1.94 -2.01 -18.60
C GLN A 185 -2.39 -2.66 -17.28
N GLU A 186 -1.47 -3.16 -16.46
CA GLU A 186 -1.80 -3.84 -15.22
C GLU A 186 -2.38 -2.87 -14.18
N LEU A 187 -3.48 -3.28 -13.54
CA LEU A 187 -4.04 -2.61 -12.37
C LEU A 187 -3.32 -3.11 -11.11
N ILE A 188 -3.19 -2.24 -10.13
CA ILE A 188 -2.64 -2.60 -8.82
C ILE A 188 -3.65 -3.52 -8.12
N ARG A 189 -3.21 -4.73 -7.74
CA ARG A 189 -4.08 -5.70 -7.06
C ARG A 189 -4.44 -5.18 -5.67
N LYS A 190 -5.73 -5.15 -5.35
CA LYS A 190 -6.25 -4.83 -4.02
C LYS A 190 -5.97 -6.01 -3.07
N LEU A 191 -5.16 -5.77 -2.04
CA LEU A 191 -4.76 -6.78 -1.06
C LEU A 191 -5.61 -6.76 0.21
N THR A 192 -6.18 -5.59 0.55
CA THR A 192 -6.95 -5.37 1.79
C THR A 192 -8.32 -4.77 1.48
N ARG A 193 -9.24 -4.82 2.45
CA ARG A 193 -10.59 -4.24 2.34
C ARG A 193 -10.80 -3.07 3.31
N ASP A 194 -9.73 -2.46 3.75
CA ASP A 194 -9.64 -1.30 4.63
C ASP A 194 -9.28 -0.04 3.83
N GLU A 195 -8.84 1.01 4.52
CA GLU A 195 -8.46 2.31 3.94
C GLU A 195 -7.31 2.16 2.93
N ILE A 196 -6.42 1.16 3.10
CA ILE A 196 -5.35 0.86 2.13
C ILE A 196 -5.96 0.26 0.86
N GLY A 197 -6.99 -0.54 1.00
CA GLY A 197 -7.77 -1.06 -0.13
C GLY A 197 -8.51 0.04 -0.89
N GLU A 198 -9.14 0.99 -0.19
CA GLU A 198 -9.79 2.16 -0.80
C GLU A 198 -8.78 3.06 -1.52
N LEU A 199 -7.60 3.28 -0.92
CA LEU A 199 -6.50 4.00 -1.56
C LEU A 199 -6.06 3.30 -2.85
N THR A 200 -6.00 1.95 -2.85
CA THR A 200 -5.66 1.17 -4.05
C THR A 200 -6.68 1.38 -5.17
N ASP A 201 -7.97 1.37 -4.85
CA ASP A 201 -9.04 1.61 -5.81
C ASP A 201 -8.98 3.05 -6.38
N ALA A 202 -8.75 4.04 -5.53
CA ALA A 202 -8.60 5.43 -5.94
C ALA A 202 -7.40 5.63 -6.89
N LEU A 203 -6.26 5.00 -6.58
CA LEU A 203 -5.07 5.02 -7.43
C LEU A 203 -5.30 4.33 -8.78
N ASN A 204 -5.98 3.18 -8.81
CA ASN A 204 -6.35 2.52 -10.04
C ASN A 204 -7.26 3.40 -10.91
N GLY A 205 -8.22 4.07 -10.31
CA GLY A 205 -9.10 5.03 -10.99
C GLY A 205 -8.31 6.22 -11.59
N LEU A 206 -7.33 6.75 -10.87
CA LEU A 206 -6.46 7.81 -11.37
C LEU A 206 -5.58 7.33 -12.53
N LEU A 207 -4.96 6.15 -12.41
CA LEU A 207 -4.15 5.55 -13.46
C LEU A 207 -4.95 5.34 -14.75
N GLN A 208 -6.20 4.88 -14.62
CA GLN A 208 -7.09 4.69 -15.75
C GLN A 208 -7.42 6.02 -16.46
N ARG A 209 -7.69 7.08 -15.70
CA ARG A 209 -7.91 8.42 -16.26
C ARG A 209 -6.67 8.95 -16.99
N ILE A 210 -5.49 8.81 -16.40
CA ILE A 210 -4.23 9.22 -17.03
C ILE A 210 -4.05 8.51 -18.38
N ARG A 211 -4.30 7.20 -18.45
CA ARG A 211 -4.19 6.43 -19.69
C ARG A 211 -5.20 6.89 -20.75
N THR A 212 -6.44 7.17 -20.36
CA THR A 212 -7.44 7.71 -21.27
C THR A 212 -7.00 9.05 -21.83
N TYR A 213 -6.50 9.96 -20.98
CA TYR A 213 -5.99 11.25 -21.44
C TYR A 213 -4.75 11.11 -22.33
N GLN A 214 -3.83 10.21 -22.03
CA GLN A 214 -2.67 9.96 -22.88
C GLN A 214 -3.09 9.41 -24.26
N ALA A 215 -4.01 8.45 -24.32
CA ALA A 215 -4.53 7.93 -25.57
C ALA A 215 -5.20 9.04 -26.40
N GLU A 216 -5.97 9.92 -25.76
CA GLU A 216 -6.61 11.05 -26.41
C GLU A 216 -5.59 12.09 -26.89
N LEU A 217 -4.56 12.39 -26.11
CA LEU A 217 -3.47 13.28 -26.52
C LEU A 217 -2.71 12.71 -27.73
N VAL A 218 -2.42 11.40 -27.72
CA VAL A 218 -1.79 10.73 -28.87
C VAL A 218 -2.69 10.79 -30.11
N ARG A 219 -4.00 10.57 -29.94
CA ARG A 219 -4.98 10.68 -31.03
C ARG A 219 -4.99 12.12 -31.58
N LEU A 220 -5.15 13.13 -30.72
CA LEU A 220 -5.16 14.54 -31.15
C LEU A 220 -3.84 14.99 -31.82
N ALA A 221 -2.73 14.46 -31.35
CA ALA A 221 -1.43 14.76 -31.95
C ALA A 221 -1.24 14.12 -33.34
N ASN A 222 -1.84 12.96 -33.57
CA ASN A 222 -1.56 12.14 -34.76
C ASN A 222 -2.66 12.15 -35.82
N THR A 223 -3.90 12.50 -35.45
CA THR A 223 -5.00 12.51 -36.39
C THR A 223 -5.48 13.93 -36.73
N ASP A 224 -6.09 14.07 -37.87
CA ASP A 224 -6.85 15.28 -38.24
C ASP A 224 -8.12 15.35 -37.39
N GLY A 225 -8.38 16.50 -36.77
CA GLY A 225 -9.47 16.67 -35.80
C GLY A 225 -10.87 16.52 -36.41
N LEU A 226 -11.01 16.75 -37.73
CA LEU A 226 -12.28 16.65 -38.43
C LEU A 226 -12.55 15.22 -38.93
N THR A 227 -11.58 14.65 -39.65
CA THR A 227 -11.77 13.38 -40.36
C THR A 227 -11.37 12.13 -39.58
N GLY A 228 -10.58 12.30 -38.48
CA GLY A 228 -10.11 11.19 -37.65
C GLY A 228 -9.00 10.32 -38.24
N ILE A 229 -8.65 10.50 -39.52
CA ILE A 229 -7.50 9.85 -40.18
C ILE A 229 -6.20 10.58 -39.78
N PHE A 230 -5.02 10.07 -40.19
CA PHE A 230 -3.76 10.74 -39.86
C PHE A 230 -3.74 12.18 -40.38
N ASN A 231 -3.21 13.09 -39.54
CA ASN A 231 -2.89 14.43 -40.00
C ASN A 231 -1.64 14.43 -40.88
N ARG A 232 -1.40 15.52 -41.61
CA ARG A 232 -0.26 15.66 -42.53
C ARG A 232 1.06 15.23 -41.91
N ARG A 233 1.36 15.71 -40.69
CA ARG A 233 2.63 15.41 -40.01
C ARG A 233 2.82 13.92 -39.78
N THR A 234 1.81 13.23 -39.24
CA THR A 234 1.87 11.81 -38.92
C THR A 234 1.86 10.95 -40.19
N PHE A 235 1.11 11.36 -41.22
CA PHE A 235 1.10 10.70 -42.52
C PHE A 235 2.51 10.67 -43.10
N PHE A 236 3.21 11.82 -43.18
CA PHE A 236 4.56 11.89 -43.73
C PHE A 236 5.58 11.12 -42.86
N ALA A 237 5.50 11.23 -41.53
CA ALA A 237 6.40 10.49 -40.62
C ALA A 237 6.29 8.96 -40.80
N ASN A 238 5.07 8.43 -40.84
CA ASN A 238 4.82 6.99 -41.05
C ASN A 238 5.17 6.59 -42.47
N GLY A 239 4.97 7.48 -43.44
CA GLY A 239 5.32 7.24 -44.84
C GLY A 239 6.81 7.12 -45.07
N GLU A 240 7.62 7.97 -44.45
CA GLU A 240 9.09 7.86 -44.50
C GLU A 240 9.57 6.53 -43.92
N GLU A 241 9.00 6.07 -42.80
CA GLU A 241 9.33 4.76 -42.22
C GLU A 241 8.95 3.61 -43.17
N LEU A 242 7.79 3.71 -43.81
CA LEU A 242 7.33 2.73 -44.80
C LEU A 242 8.26 2.63 -46.02
N ILE A 243 8.65 3.76 -46.62
CA ILE A 243 9.55 3.82 -47.75
C ILE A 243 10.95 3.30 -47.39
N ASN A 244 11.47 3.68 -46.24
CA ASN A 244 12.78 3.21 -45.77
C ASN A 244 12.81 1.68 -45.58
N SER A 245 11.72 1.09 -45.16
CA SER A 245 11.62 -0.36 -44.96
C SER A 245 11.29 -1.13 -46.27
N HIS A 246 10.62 -0.48 -47.22
CA HIS A 246 10.15 -1.11 -48.47
C HIS A 246 10.31 -0.15 -49.68
N PRO A 247 11.51 0.11 -50.15
CA PRO A 247 11.81 1.22 -51.07
C PRO A 247 11.29 1.04 -52.52
N GLN A 248 10.77 -0.09 -52.90
CA GLN A 248 10.38 -0.35 -54.29
C GLN A 248 8.90 -0.65 -54.52
N ASP A 249 8.14 -0.93 -53.47
CA ASP A 249 6.77 -1.45 -53.59
C ASP A 249 5.71 -0.52 -52.98
N VAL A 250 6.09 0.76 -52.72
CA VAL A 250 5.20 1.76 -52.16
C VAL A 250 4.67 2.67 -53.25
N TYR A 251 3.37 2.90 -53.19
CA TYR A 251 2.64 3.80 -54.08
C TYR A 251 1.98 4.89 -53.28
N PHE A 252 2.07 6.13 -53.77
CA PHE A 252 1.37 7.29 -53.25
C PHE A 252 0.14 7.57 -54.12
N LEU A 253 -1.03 7.64 -53.51
CA LEU A 253 -2.26 8.11 -54.11
C LEU A 253 -2.59 9.47 -53.49
N LEU A 254 -2.55 10.55 -54.29
CA LEU A 254 -3.03 11.86 -53.86
C LEU A 254 -4.43 12.08 -54.41
N ILE A 255 -5.38 12.32 -53.55
CA ILE A 255 -6.80 12.56 -53.86
C ILE A 255 -7.14 13.99 -53.48
N ASP A 256 -7.72 14.72 -54.43
CA ASP A 256 -8.22 16.06 -54.21
C ASP A 256 -9.70 16.13 -54.65
N LEU A 257 -10.56 16.64 -53.74
CA LEU A 257 -11.99 16.73 -53.99
C LEU A 257 -12.32 17.82 -55.01
N ASP A 258 -12.94 17.43 -56.07
CA ASP A 258 -13.29 18.34 -57.18
C ASP A 258 -14.34 19.38 -56.73
N HIS A 259 -14.08 20.64 -57.04
CA HIS A 259 -15.00 21.74 -56.78
C HIS A 259 -15.44 21.91 -55.30
N PHE A 260 -14.64 21.41 -54.34
CA PHE A 260 -14.98 21.45 -52.92
C PHE A 260 -15.29 22.86 -52.43
N LYS A 261 -14.60 23.89 -52.94
CA LYS A 261 -14.91 25.28 -52.66
C LYS A 261 -16.36 25.62 -53.04
N ALA A 262 -16.87 25.15 -54.17
CA ALA A 262 -18.26 25.38 -54.56
C ALA A 262 -19.29 24.73 -53.64
N VAL A 263 -18.94 23.56 -53.05
CA VAL A 263 -19.75 22.95 -51.98
C VAL A 263 -19.81 23.85 -50.78
N ASN A 264 -18.69 24.41 -50.31
CA ASN A 264 -18.64 25.35 -49.19
C ASN A 264 -19.43 26.66 -49.50
N ASP A 265 -19.24 27.21 -50.69
CA ASP A 265 -19.89 28.42 -51.11
C ASP A 265 -21.43 28.27 -51.25
N THR A 266 -21.91 27.08 -51.62
CA THR A 266 -23.32 26.78 -51.85
C THR A 266 -24.03 26.36 -50.56
N TYR A 267 -23.42 25.50 -49.74
CA TYR A 267 -24.09 24.86 -48.62
C TYR A 267 -23.50 25.26 -47.25
N GLY A 268 -22.46 26.06 -47.25
CA GLY A 268 -21.75 26.50 -46.03
C GLY A 268 -20.68 25.55 -45.55
N HIS A 269 -19.74 26.05 -44.80
CA HIS A 269 -18.57 25.27 -44.28
C HIS A 269 -18.98 24.06 -43.43
N ALA A 270 -20.09 24.15 -42.67
CA ALA A 270 -20.55 23.01 -41.86
C ALA A 270 -20.92 21.79 -42.71
N VAL A 271 -21.48 22.01 -43.92
CA VAL A 271 -21.79 20.95 -44.88
C VAL A 271 -20.50 20.40 -45.52
N GLY A 272 -19.56 21.30 -45.84
CA GLY A 272 -18.23 20.88 -46.33
C GLY A 272 -17.46 20.04 -45.34
N ASP A 273 -17.53 20.39 -44.03
CA ASP A 273 -16.92 19.60 -42.96
C ASP A 273 -17.48 18.18 -42.89
N VAL A 274 -18.79 18.01 -43.01
CA VAL A 274 -19.42 16.67 -43.06
C VAL A 274 -19.00 15.87 -44.32
N VAL A 275 -18.83 16.57 -45.46
CA VAL A 275 -18.31 15.94 -46.68
C VAL A 275 -16.90 15.41 -46.47
N LEU A 276 -16.00 16.21 -45.87
CA LEU A 276 -14.64 15.80 -45.59
C LEU A 276 -14.59 14.65 -44.57
N GLU A 277 -15.38 14.69 -43.50
CA GLU A 277 -15.49 13.62 -42.51
C GLU A 277 -15.94 12.31 -43.17
N LYS A 278 -16.97 12.38 -44.05
CA LYS A 278 -17.50 11.21 -44.74
C LYS A 278 -16.49 10.60 -45.72
N VAL A 279 -15.81 11.46 -46.48
CA VAL A 279 -14.76 10.99 -47.42
C VAL A 279 -13.59 10.37 -46.65
N GLY A 280 -13.11 11.01 -45.58
CA GLY A 280 -12.06 10.44 -44.72
C GLY A 280 -12.44 9.05 -44.19
N GLY A 281 -13.68 8.88 -43.71
CA GLY A 281 -14.20 7.59 -43.25
C GLY A 281 -14.30 6.53 -44.38
N LEU A 282 -14.70 6.92 -45.59
CA LEU A 282 -14.74 6.04 -46.76
C LEU A 282 -13.33 5.56 -47.18
N LEU A 283 -12.38 6.48 -47.21
CA LEU A 283 -11.00 6.15 -47.53
C LEU A 283 -10.40 5.21 -46.48
N GLN A 284 -10.56 5.50 -45.20
CA GLN A 284 -10.09 4.65 -44.11
C GLN A 284 -10.73 3.24 -44.16
N GLY A 285 -12.05 3.16 -44.38
CA GLY A 285 -12.79 1.88 -44.46
C GLY A 285 -12.48 1.04 -45.67
N SER A 286 -11.95 1.66 -46.75
CA SER A 286 -11.60 0.98 -48.01
C SER A 286 -10.18 0.42 -48.01
N MET A 287 -9.34 0.80 -47.01
CA MET A 287 -7.94 0.43 -46.95
C MET A 287 -7.68 -0.74 -46.02
N ARG A 288 -6.56 -1.42 -46.25
CA ARG A 288 -6.13 -2.56 -45.43
C ARG A 288 -5.54 -2.07 -44.12
N THR A 289 -6.05 -2.58 -43.02
CA THR A 289 -5.54 -2.31 -41.67
C THR A 289 -4.69 -3.45 -41.10
N SER A 290 -4.78 -4.65 -41.76
CA SER A 290 -4.06 -5.85 -41.33
C SER A 290 -4.01 -6.85 -42.52
N GLY A 291 -3.09 -7.80 -42.49
CA GLY A 291 -2.96 -8.86 -43.50
C GLY A 291 -1.51 -9.28 -43.72
N THR A 292 -1.26 -10.03 -44.82
CA THR A 292 0.08 -10.48 -45.22
C THR A 292 0.94 -9.37 -45.85
N ARG A 293 0.34 -8.29 -46.27
CA ARG A 293 1.01 -7.07 -46.74
C ARG A 293 1.00 -5.99 -45.66
N LEU A 294 1.82 -4.96 -45.83
CA LEU A 294 1.87 -3.81 -44.97
C LEU A 294 0.50 -3.10 -44.89
N PRO A 295 0.12 -2.56 -43.71
CA PRO A 295 -1.09 -1.75 -43.61
C PRO A 295 -0.96 -0.49 -44.47
N ASP A 296 -2.06 -0.11 -45.10
CA ASP A 296 -2.11 1.15 -45.84
C ASP A 296 -2.19 2.34 -44.89
N ILE A 297 -1.53 3.46 -45.22
CA ILE A 297 -1.51 4.69 -44.44
C ILE A 297 -2.46 5.68 -45.15
N VAL A 298 -3.44 6.20 -44.41
CA VAL A 298 -4.40 7.19 -44.91
C VAL A 298 -4.31 8.45 -44.09
N GLY A 299 -4.22 9.61 -44.74
CA GLY A 299 -4.13 10.89 -44.03
C GLY A 299 -4.76 12.04 -44.84
N ARG A 300 -5.18 13.09 -44.09
CA ARG A 300 -5.58 14.37 -44.67
C ARG A 300 -4.37 15.29 -44.70
N LEU A 301 -4.01 15.75 -45.90
CA LEU A 301 -2.81 16.55 -46.13
C LEU A 301 -3.06 18.05 -45.97
N GLY A 302 -4.30 18.49 -46.18
CA GLY A 302 -4.72 19.87 -45.99
C GLY A 302 -5.97 20.18 -46.79
N GLY A 303 -6.80 21.12 -46.36
CA GLY A 303 -8.01 21.50 -47.14
C GLY A 303 -8.88 20.31 -47.52
N GLU A 304 -8.96 20.08 -48.83
CA GLU A 304 -9.69 19.01 -49.49
C GLU A 304 -8.77 17.86 -50.00
N GLU A 305 -7.48 17.83 -49.59
CA GLU A 305 -6.48 16.87 -50.06
C GLU A 305 -6.34 15.69 -49.10
N PHE A 306 -6.34 14.49 -49.62
CA PHE A 306 -6.11 13.23 -48.93
C PHE A 306 -4.94 12.47 -49.52
N GLY A 307 -4.11 11.87 -48.69
CA GLY A 307 -3.00 11.02 -49.09
C GLY A 307 -3.23 9.56 -48.69
N ILE A 308 -2.83 8.64 -49.55
CA ILE A 308 -2.78 7.22 -49.24
C ILE A 308 -1.40 6.69 -49.65
N LEU A 309 -0.75 5.99 -48.75
CA LEU A 309 0.43 5.17 -49.04
C LEU A 309 0.06 3.71 -48.90
N MET A 310 0.33 2.94 -49.93
CA MET A 310 -0.01 1.53 -49.99
C MET A 310 1.07 0.72 -50.71
N SER A 311 1.10 -0.59 -50.47
CA SER A 311 1.92 -1.52 -51.24
C SER A 311 1.08 -2.21 -52.33
N ALA A 312 1.63 -2.30 -53.56
CA ALA A 312 1.05 -3.02 -54.68
C ALA A 312 2.13 -3.77 -55.48
N ASP A 313 1.72 -4.79 -56.26
CA ASP A 313 2.66 -5.57 -57.06
C ASP A 313 3.14 -4.81 -58.31
N ASN A 314 2.29 -3.95 -58.85
CA ASN A 314 2.56 -3.14 -60.03
C ASN A 314 1.71 -1.87 -60.03
N ILE A 315 1.98 -0.95 -60.97
CA ILE A 315 1.25 0.32 -61.11
C ILE A 315 -0.22 0.12 -61.45
N ASP A 316 -0.57 -0.90 -62.25
CA ASP A 316 -1.93 -1.15 -62.67
C ASP A 316 -2.82 -1.56 -61.47
N ASP A 317 -2.26 -2.30 -60.52
CA ASP A 317 -2.96 -2.65 -59.26
C ASP A 317 -3.21 -1.39 -58.42
N ALA A 318 -2.21 -0.49 -58.31
CA ALA A 318 -2.36 0.76 -57.57
C ALA A 318 -3.39 1.68 -58.25
N VAL A 319 -3.38 1.78 -59.58
CA VAL A 319 -4.38 2.52 -60.37
C VAL A 319 -5.77 1.91 -60.21
N SER A 320 -5.88 0.59 -60.15
CA SER A 320 -7.17 -0.10 -59.95
C SER A 320 -7.74 0.22 -58.53
N VAL A 321 -6.89 0.30 -57.52
CA VAL A 321 -7.32 0.73 -56.18
C VAL A 321 -7.74 2.21 -56.21
N ALA A 322 -6.97 3.07 -56.85
CA ALA A 322 -7.27 4.50 -56.97
C ALA A 322 -8.63 4.71 -57.67
N GLU A 323 -8.88 3.98 -58.77
CA GLU A 323 -10.15 4.06 -59.52
C GLU A 323 -11.35 3.56 -58.69
N ARG A 324 -11.16 2.49 -57.92
CA ARG A 324 -12.21 2.03 -56.99
C ARG A 324 -12.54 3.10 -55.93
N LEU A 325 -11.53 3.76 -55.35
CA LEU A 325 -11.73 4.84 -54.40
C LEU A 325 -12.44 6.04 -55.04
N ARG A 326 -12.02 6.46 -56.24
CA ARG A 326 -12.65 7.52 -56.99
C ARG A 326 -14.14 7.22 -57.22
N GLN A 327 -14.47 6.00 -57.70
CA GLN A 327 -15.84 5.56 -57.91
C GLN A 327 -16.65 5.48 -56.62
N THR A 328 -16.03 5.09 -55.51
CA THR A 328 -16.66 5.09 -54.18
C THR A 328 -17.04 6.51 -53.75
N ILE A 329 -16.15 7.48 -53.96
CA ILE A 329 -16.42 8.89 -53.65
C ILE A 329 -17.56 9.37 -54.56
N GLU A 330 -17.46 9.17 -55.89
CA GLU A 330 -18.47 9.63 -56.86
C GLU A 330 -19.87 9.06 -56.60
N SER A 331 -19.96 7.77 -56.26
CA SER A 331 -21.24 7.09 -56.02
C SER A 331 -21.86 7.40 -54.65
N THR A 332 -21.10 8.03 -53.72
CA THR A 332 -21.57 8.28 -52.36
C THR A 332 -22.41 9.53 -52.34
N GLN A 333 -23.66 9.38 -51.93
CA GLN A 333 -24.54 10.47 -51.58
C GLN A 333 -24.43 10.77 -50.07
N ILE A 334 -24.14 12.01 -49.71
CA ILE A 334 -23.93 12.44 -48.35
C ILE A 334 -25.17 13.20 -47.91
N GLU A 335 -26.03 12.54 -47.11
CA GLU A 335 -27.26 13.09 -46.60
C GLU A 335 -26.98 13.95 -45.34
N ILE A 336 -27.39 15.23 -45.37
CA ILE A 336 -27.17 16.20 -44.27
C ILE A 336 -28.51 16.94 -44.05
N GLY A 337 -29.33 16.42 -43.14
CA GLY A 337 -30.70 16.91 -42.94
C GLY A 337 -31.53 16.72 -44.23
N ASP A 338 -32.06 17.82 -44.76
CA ASP A 338 -32.84 17.81 -46.03
C ASP A 338 -31.98 18.00 -47.31
N VAL A 339 -30.66 18.07 -47.15
CA VAL A 339 -29.72 18.32 -48.27
C VAL A 339 -28.96 17.02 -48.61
N SER A 340 -28.90 16.65 -49.87
CA SER A 340 -28.06 15.57 -50.38
C SER A 340 -26.93 16.15 -51.23
N VAL A 341 -25.69 15.87 -50.89
CA VAL A 341 -24.51 16.40 -51.55
C VAL A 341 -23.71 15.22 -52.15
N SER A 342 -23.29 15.37 -53.40
CA SER A 342 -22.33 14.47 -54.02
C SER A 342 -21.05 15.24 -54.40
N THR A 343 -19.92 14.57 -54.35
CA THR A 343 -18.62 15.13 -54.76
C THR A 343 -17.85 14.11 -55.58
N THR A 344 -16.91 14.55 -56.39
CA THR A 344 -15.97 13.70 -57.08
C THR A 344 -14.54 13.97 -56.63
N GLY A 345 -13.60 13.15 -56.99
CA GLY A 345 -12.20 13.34 -56.70
C GLY A 345 -11.29 13.09 -57.89
N SER A 346 -10.30 13.94 -58.04
CA SER A 346 -9.16 13.72 -58.96
C SER A 346 -8.03 13.02 -58.22
N VAL A 347 -7.46 11.98 -58.81
CA VAL A 347 -6.47 11.14 -58.15
C VAL A 347 -5.17 11.08 -58.94
N GLY A 348 -4.05 11.40 -58.30
CA GLY A 348 -2.70 11.20 -58.85
C GLY A 348 -2.04 9.99 -58.20
N VAL A 349 -1.47 9.10 -58.98
CA VAL A 349 -0.77 7.89 -58.51
C VAL A 349 0.70 7.97 -58.88
N ALA A 350 1.59 7.76 -57.95
CA ALA A 350 3.04 7.67 -58.19
C ALA A 350 3.64 6.45 -57.47
N ARG A 351 4.63 5.81 -58.09
CA ARG A 351 5.42 4.70 -57.51
C ARG A 351 6.73 5.25 -56.98
N THR A 352 7.23 4.72 -55.85
CA THR A 352 8.59 5.03 -55.37
C THR A 352 9.65 4.64 -56.38
N LEU A 353 10.66 5.49 -56.58
CA LEU A 353 11.84 5.23 -57.39
C LEU A 353 13.05 4.96 -56.46
N ALA A 354 14.06 4.27 -57.03
CA ALA A 354 15.26 3.94 -56.24
C ALA A 354 15.97 5.20 -55.77
N GLY A 355 16.16 5.35 -54.43
CA GLY A 355 16.82 6.50 -53.81
C GLY A 355 15.95 7.76 -53.67
N GLU A 356 14.65 7.66 -53.99
CA GLU A 356 13.68 8.75 -53.86
C GLU A 356 13.14 8.82 -52.42
N GLY A 357 13.00 10.04 -51.87
CA GLY A 357 12.33 10.31 -50.62
C GLY A 357 10.82 10.50 -50.75
N LEU A 358 10.11 10.56 -49.65
CA LEU A 358 8.65 10.73 -49.65
C LEU A 358 8.23 12.08 -50.25
N ASP A 359 8.99 13.13 -50.07
CA ASP A 359 8.69 14.47 -50.62
C ASP A 359 8.72 14.47 -52.16
N ASP A 360 9.70 13.77 -52.78
CA ASP A 360 9.81 13.68 -54.23
C ASP A 360 8.65 12.81 -54.78
N LEU A 361 8.34 11.72 -54.11
CA LEU A 361 7.20 10.87 -54.43
C LEU A 361 5.86 11.64 -54.40
N TYR A 362 5.66 12.43 -53.33
CA TYR A 362 4.50 13.32 -53.20
C TYR A 362 4.43 14.33 -54.35
N GLN A 363 5.54 14.98 -54.73
CA GLN A 363 5.53 15.92 -55.85
C GLN A 363 5.16 15.26 -57.19
N ARG A 364 5.53 14.02 -57.42
CA ARG A 364 5.12 13.29 -58.61
C ARG A 364 3.63 12.92 -58.57
N ALA A 365 3.13 12.50 -57.44
CA ALA A 365 1.69 12.23 -57.25
C ALA A 365 0.85 13.52 -57.40
N ASP A 366 1.37 14.69 -56.92
CA ASP A 366 0.74 15.99 -57.06
C ASP A 366 0.63 16.43 -58.51
N LYS A 367 1.74 16.30 -59.29
CA LYS A 367 1.70 16.56 -60.73
C LYS A 367 0.69 15.67 -61.49
N ALA A 368 0.60 14.40 -61.11
CA ALA A 368 -0.38 13.51 -61.72
C ALA A 368 -1.83 13.90 -61.32
N CYS A 369 -2.06 14.28 -60.05
CA CYS A 369 -3.37 14.78 -59.60
C CYS A 369 -3.75 16.10 -60.30
N TYR A 370 -2.78 17.00 -60.50
CA TYR A 370 -3.01 18.22 -61.31
C TYR A 370 -3.43 17.88 -62.72
N LEU A 371 -2.76 16.92 -63.42
CA LEU A 371 -3.15 16.44 -64.75
C LEU A 371 -4.56 15.84 -64.75
N ALA A 372 -4.93 15.12 -63.71
CA ALA A 372 -6.30 14.60 -63.59
C ALA A 372 -7.35 15.74 -63.51
N LYS A 373 -7.05 16.82 -62.80
CA LYS A 373 -7.90 18.02 -62.78
C LYS A 373 -7.97 18.74 -64.13
N ASP A 374 -6.82 18.89 -64.82
CA ASP A 374 -6.71 19.59 -66.09
C ASP A 374 -7.40 18.80 -67.22
N ASN A 375 -7.31 17.47 -67.22
CA ASN A 375 -7.94 16.57 -68.20
C ASN A 375 -9.46 16.42 -67.99
N GLY A 376 -10.10 17.16 -67.09
CA GLY A 376 -11.55 17.19 -66.93
C GLY A 376 -12.07 16.63 -65.61
N ARG A 377 -11.18 16.42 -64.60
CA ARG A 377 -11.51 15.98 -63.24
C ARG A 377 -12.11 14.57 -63.20
N ASN A 378 -12.50 14.13 -61.95
CA ASN A 378 -13.13 12.84 -61.71
C ASN A 378 -12.44 11.67 -62.42
N ARG A 379 -11.11 11.59 -62.30
CA ARG A 379 -10.29 10.55 -62.94
C ARG A 379 -9.02 10.24 -62.18
N VAL A 380 -8.39 9.18 -62.57
CA VAL A 380 -7.06 8.78 -62.06
C VAL A 380 -6.03 9.04 -63.15
N GLU A 381 -4.90 9.65 -62.79
CA GLU A 381 -3.71 9.79 -63.65
C GLU A 381 -2.50 9.20 -62.91
N ALA A 382 -1.64 8.48 -63.64
CA ALA A 382 -0.41 7.93 -63.08
C ALA A 382 0.78 8.75 -63.52
N ALA A 383 1.70 9.02 -62.57
CA ALA A 383 2.99 9.64 -62.88
C ALA A 383 3.86 8.69 -63.69
N ALA A 384 4.43 9.21 -64.78
CA ALA A 384 5.36 8.48 -65.63
C ALA A 384 6.66 8.09 -64.91
#